data_195ab38b7ed24d70b4f26b9ed8a8a720
#
_entry.id   195ab38b7ed24d70b4f26b9ed8a8a720
#
_cell.length_a   1.000
_cell.length_b   1.000
_cell.length_c   1.000
_cell.angle_alpha   90.00
_cell.angle_beta   90.00
_cell.angle_gamma   90.00
#
_symmetry.space_group_name_H-M   'P 1'
#
loop_
_entity.id
_entity.type
_entity.pdbx_description
1 polymer ?
#
loop_
_entity_poly.entity_id
_entity_poly.type
_entity_poly.pdbx_seq_one_letter_code
_entity_poly.pdbx_strand_id
1 'polypeptide(L)'
;MTFSNGGGKGTNPEELIGAAHAGWRGALDGILGETVDAMEALGAERGRISAVIGPTISQRCYEVGPEFLDAFLAEDPQNARFFANGEGDRYHFDLPGYGLKKLRDAGVGQAEWTRHCTYSDPERFYSYRRSTHNLEVDYGRLISVIRL
;
A
#
# COMPACT_ATOMS: atom_id res chain seq x y z
N MET A 1 1.12 1.69 -5.81
CA MET A 1 0.35 0.47 -6.11
C MET A 1 -0.18 0.55 -7.51
N THR A 2 -0.26 -0.58 -8.18
CA THR A 2 -0.80 -0.69 -9.53
C THR A 2 -1.92 -1.71 -9.56
N PHE A 3 -2.90 -1.49 -10.40
CA PHE A 3 -4.08 -2.31 -10.55
C PHE A 3 -4.30 -2.62 -12.02
N SER A 4 -4.69 -3.84 -12.34
CA SER A 4 -5.12 -4.21 -13.68
C SER A 4 -6.40 -5.04 -13.63
N ASN A 5 -7.29 -4.82 -14.58
CA ASN A 5 -8.45 -5.67 -14.80
C ASN A 5 -8.13 -6.55 -16.00
N GLY A 6 -7.84 -7.84 -15.76
CA GLY A 6 -7.54 -8.80 -16.81
C GLY A 6 -8.79 -9.23 -17.56
N GLY A 7 -8.79 -9.13 -18.90
CA GLY A 7 -9.85 -9.59 -19.77
C GLY A 7 -10.11 -11.10 -19.67
N GLY A 8 -11.31 -11.50 -19.26
CA GLY A 8 -11.82 -12.87 -19.42
C GLY A 8 -12.39 -13.06 -20.81
N LYS A 9 -12.37 -14.30 -21.31
CA LYS A 9 -12.91 -14.70 -22.62
C LYS A 9 -14.39 -14.36 -22.74
N GLY A 10 -14.72 -13.39 -23.55
CA GLY A 10 -16.08 -13.09 -23.98
C GLY A 10 -16.38 -11.59 -23.98
N THR A 11 -16.52 -11.02 -25.18
CA THR A 11 -16.99 -9.66 -25.51
C THR A 11 -16.23 -8.52 -24.84
N ASN A 12 -15.11 -8.14 -25.44
CA ASN A 12 -14.39 -6.87 -25.34
C ASN A 12 -14.49 -6.13 -23.98
N PRO A 13 -13.92 -6.64 -22.89
CA PRO A 13 -13.72 -5.83 -21.71
C PRO A 13 -12.54 -4.92 -22.02
N GLU A 14 -12.77 -3.62 -22.01
CA GLU A 14 -11.69 -2.67 -22.05
C GLU A 14 -10.73 -3.02 -20.91
N GLU A 15 -9.45 -3.23 -21.24
CA GLU A 15 -8.43 -3.44 -20.22
C GLU A 15 -8.25 -2.11 -19.49
N LEU A 16 -8.47 -2.11 -18.18
CA LEU A 16 -8.33 -0.94 -17.34
C LEU A 16 -7.14 -1.08 -16.42
N ILE A 17 -6.37 -0.02 -16.29
CA ILE A 17 -5.27 0.06 -15.34
C ILE A 17 -5.49 1.24 -14.40
N GLY A 18 -5.01 1.09 -13.17
CA GLY A 18 -5.00 2.12 -12.15
C GLY A 18 -3.67 2.15 -11.43
N ALA A 19 -3.27 3.31 -10.96
CA ALA A 19 -2.10 3.47 -10.10
C ALA A 19 -2.40 4.50 -9.01
N ALA A 20 -2.03 4.19 -7.77
CA ALA A 20 -2.20 5.10 -6.64
C ALA A 20 -0.96 5.09 -5.75
N HIS A 21 -0.58 6.26 -5.25
CA HIS A 21 0.38 6.35 -4.16
C HIS A 21 -0.36 6.28 -2.82
N ALA A 22 0.06 5.37 -1.95
CA ALA A 22 -0.48 5.25 -0.60
C ALA A 22 0.67 5.18 0.40
N GLY A 23 0.98 6.30 1.04
CA GLY A 23 1.64 6.30 2.34
C GLY A 23 0.64 5.87 3.42
N TRP A 24 1.07 5.81 4.69
CA TRP A 24 0.21 5.36 5.78
C TRP A 24 -1.10 6.17 5.90
N ARG A 25 -1.00 7.51 5.74
CA ARG A 25 -2.17 8.40 5.84
C ARG A 25 -3.16 8.16 4.70
N GLY A 26 -2.68 8.14 3.45
CA GLY A 26 -3.55 7.84 2.32
C GLY A 26 -4.15 6.43 2.39
N ALA A 27 -3.41 5.44 2.94
CA ALA A 27 -3.94 4.11 3.16
C ALA A 27 -5.03 4.10 4.24
N LEU A 28 -4.86 4.88 5.33
CA LEU A 28 -5.85 5.06 6.38
C LEU A 28 -7.08 5.80 5.84
N ASP A 29 -6.89 6.89 5.10
CA ASP A 29 -7.94 7.74 4.53
C ASP A 29 -8.71 7.07 3.36
N GLY A 30 -8.31 5.86 2.93
CA GLY A 30 -9.10 5.03 2.01
C GLY A 30 -8.72 5.11 0.53
N ILE A 31 -7.57 5.72 0.14
CA ILE A 31 -7.17 5.86 -1.27
C ILE A 31 -7.22 4.55 -2.07
N LEU A 32 -7.03 3.39 -1.43
CA LEU A 32 -7.06 2.10 -2.10
C LEU A 32 -8.48 1.70 -2.53
N GLY A 33 -9.47 1.90 -1.64
CA GLY A 33 -10.88 1.71 -1.96
C GLY A 33 -11.34 2.68 -3.04
N GLU A 34 -11.04 3.96 -2.88
CA GLU A 34 -11.37 5.00 -3.87
C GLU A 34 -10.80 4.70 -5.26
N THR A 35 -9.59 4.11 -5.33
CA THR A 35 -8.99 3.71 -6.61
C THR A 35 -9.79 2.57 -7.25
N VAL A 36 -10.21 1.57 -6.45
CA VAL A 36 -11.05 0.47 -6.93
C VAL A 36 -12.42 0.99 -7.38
N ASP A 37 -13.04 1.91 -6.62
CA ASP A 37 -14.31 2.54 -6.96
C ASP A 37 -14.22 3.33 -8.29
N ALA A 38 -13.13 4.07 -8.48
CA ALA A 38 -12.89 4.78 -9.73
C ALA A 38 -12.72 3.83 -10.94
N MET A 39 -12.04 2.69 -10.75
CA MET A 39 -11.91 1.67 -11.79
C MET A 39 -13.26 1.02 -12.11
N GLU A 40 -14.08 0.74 -11.09
CA GLU A 40 -15.43 0.20 -11.27
C GLU A 40 -16.34 1.19 -12.01
N ALA A 41 -16.25 2.48 -11.70
CA ALA A 41 -16.98 3.53 -12.41
C ALA A 41 -16.59 3.62 -13.91
N LEU A 42 -15.38 3.17 -14.26
CA LEU A 42 -14.90 3.07 -15.64
C LEU A 42 -15.24 1.71 -16.31
N GLY A 43 -15.92 0.81 -15.61
CA GLY A 43 -16.37 -0.47 -16.14
C GLY A 43 -15.56 -1.70 -15.68
N ALA A 44 -14.62 -1.55 -14.74
CA ALA A 44 -13.95 -2.72 -14.16
C ALA A 44 -14.89 -3.52 -13.25
N GLU A 45 -14.70 -4.82 -13.21
CA GLU A 45 -15.34 -5.71 -12.25
C GLU A 45 -14.38 -5.97 -11.08
N ARG A 46 -14.75 -5.59 -9.84
CA ARG A 46 -13.88 -5.70 -8.65
C ARG A 46 -13.23 -7.07 -8.51
N GLY A 47 -14.02 -8.14 -8.64
CA GLY A 47 -13.54 -9.52 -8.52
C GLY A 47 -12.54 -9.94 -9.61
N ARG A 48 -12.35 -9.13 -10.65
CA ARG A 48 -11.38 -9.35 -11.73
C ARG A 48 -10.17 -8.42 -11.64
N ILE A 49 -10.17 -7.47 -10.70
CA ILE A 49 -9.03 -6.59 -10.48
C ILE A 49 -7.91 -7.37 -9.80
N SER A 50 -6.72 -7.33 -10.38
CA SER A 50 -5.47 -7.76 -9.75
C SER A 50 -4.71 -6.52 -9.28
N ALA A 51 -4.45 -6.45 -7.98
CA ALA A 51 -3.76 -5.33 -7.36
C ALA A 51 -2.38 -5.74 -6.84
N VAL A 52 -1.36 -4.93 -7.11
CA VAL A 52 0.00 -5.17 -6.65
C VAL A 52 0.51 -3.99 -5.84
N ILE A 53 0.88 -4.24 -4.59
CA ILE A 53 1.63 -3.29 -3.77
C ILE A 53 3.11 -3.39 -4.18
N GLY A 54 3.64 -2.32 -4.75
CA GLY A 54 5.05 -2.19 -5.11
C GLY A 54 5.98 -2.12 -3.90
N PRO A 55 7.27 -1.78 -4.12
CA PRO A 55 8.22 -1.60 -3.04
C PRO A 55 7.73 -0.57 -2.01
N THR A 56 7.78 -0.94 -0.73
CA THR A 56 7.37 -0.10 0.40
C THR A 56 8.20 -0.44 1.63
N ILE A 57 8.10 0.35 2.69
CA ILE A 57 8.78 0.05 3.95
C ILE A 57 8.12 -1.17 4.60
N SER A 58 8.90 -2.17 5.00
CA SER A 58 8.41 -3.37 5.70
C SER A 58 8.18 -3.10 7.18
N GLN A 59 7.36 -3.93 7.84
CA GLN A 59 7.03 -3.81 9.26
C GLN A 59 8.27 -3.66 10.15
N ARG A 60 9.26 -4.52 9.99
CA ARG A 60 10.49 -4.51 10.80
C ARG A 60 11.30 -3.22 10.72
N CYS A 61 11.08 -2.42 9.67
CA CYS A 61 11.77 -1.15 9.43
C CYS A 61 10.91 0.08 9.71
N TYR A 62 9.62 -0.11 10.00
CA TYR A 62 8.67 0.98 10.14
C TYR A 62 8.28 1.20 11.60
N GLU A 63 9.24 1.70 12.38
CA GLU A 63 8.98 2.13 13.75
C GLU A 63 8.14 3.41 13.79
N VAL A 64 7.14 3.45 14.66
CA VAL A 64 6.17 4.53 14.82
C VAL A 64 5.87 4.77 16.30
N GLY A 65 5.35 5.95 16.64
CA GLY A 65 4.96 6.29 18.00
C GLY A 65 3.55 5.82 18.38
N PRO A 66 3.16 5.94 19.65
CA PRO A 66 1.84 5.55 20.13
C PRO A 66 0.71 6.34 19.47
N GLU A 67 0.90 7.61 19.16
CA GLU A 67 -0.07 8.45 18.46
C GLU A 67 -0.45 7.90 17.07
N PHE A 68 0.48 7.16 16.46
CA PHE A 68 0.24 6.52 15.18
C PHE A 68 -0.70 5.32 15.35
N LEU A 69 -0.48 4.50 16.37
CA LEU A 69 -1.37 3.40 16.73
C LEU A 69 -2.78 3.92 17.05
N ASP A 70 -2.87 4.99 17.86
CA ASP A 70 -4.14 5.58 18.27
C ASP A 70 -5.00 6.02 17.06
N ALA A 71 -4.37 6.60 16.04
CA ALA A 71 -5.06 6.99 14.80
C ALA A 71 -5.71 5.79 14.08
N PHE A 72 -5.04 4.65 14.05
CA PHE A 72 -5.56 3.44 13.43
C PHE A 72 -6.63 2.74 14.27
N LEU A 73 -6.48 2.78 15.61
CA LEU A 73 -7.47 2.22 16.52
C LEU A 73 -8.76 3.05 16.57
N ALA A 74 -8.67 4.35 16.35
CA ALA A 74 -9.83 5.24 16.27
C ALA A 74 -10.71 4.92 15.06
N GLU A 75 -10.12 4.44 13.96
CA GLU A 75 -10.89 3.97 12.80
C GLU A 75 -11.50 2.58 13.04
N ASP A 76 -10.67 1.62 13.45
CA ASP A 76 -11.09 0.24 13.72
C ASP A 76 -10.15 -0.39 14.76
N PRO A 77 -10.66 -0.81 15.95
CA PRO A 77 -9.85 -1.49 16.96
C PRO A 77 -9.13 -2.74 16.44
N GLN A 78 -9.65 -3.41 15.40
CA GLN A 78 -8.99 -4.57 14.79
C GLN A 78 -7.67 -4.22 14.08
N ASN A 79 -7.41 -2.96 13.82
CA ASN A 79 -6.16 -2.50 13.22
C ASN A 79 -4.95 -2.73 14.13
N ALA A 80 -5.15 -2.99 15.43
CA ALA A 80 -4.09 -3.40 16.35
C ALA A 80 -3.20 -4.53 15.81
N ARG A 81 -3.76 -5.45 15.04
CA ARG A 81 -3.04 -6.61 14.47
C ARG A 81 -1.93 -6.25 13.48
N PHE A 82 -1.92 -5.02 12.97
CA PHE A 82 -0.86 -4.55 12.06
C PHE A 82 0.31 -3.90 12.83
N PHE A 83 0.26 -3.91 14.14
CA PHE A 83 1.28 -3.34 15.00
C PHE A 83 1.95 -4.43 15.83
N ALA A 84 3.27 -4.50 15.78
CA ALA A 84 4.08 -5.30 16.69
C ALA A 84 4.76 -4.36 17.70
N ASN A 85 5.01 -4.85 18.92
CA ASN A 85 5.74 -4.08 19.92
C ASN A 85 7.17 -3.77 19.44
N GLY A 86 7.59 -2.54 19.62
CA GLY A 86 8.95 -2.05 19.40
C GLY A 86 9.70 -1.86 20.70
N GLU A 87 10.67 -0.96 20.71
CA GLU A 87 11.42 -0.60 21.91
C GLU A 87 10.70 0.51 22.68
N GLY A 88 10.62 0.39 24.00
CA GLY A 88 9.95 1.35 24.88
C GLY A 88 8.44 1.44 24.55
N ASP A 89 8.00 2.64 24.18
CA ASP A 89 6.62 2.95 23.79
C ASP A 89 6.37 2.89 22.27
N ARG A 90 7.33 2.37 21.50
CA ARG A 90 7.28 2.31 20.06
C ARG A 90 6.61 1.05 19.54
N TYR A 91 6.15 1.12 18.30
CA TYR A 91 5.53 0.02 17.57
C TYR A 91 6.16 -0.14 16.19
N HIS A 92 6.06 -1.34 15.62
CA HIS A 92 6.39 -1.61 14.22
C HIS A 92 5.10 -1.80 13.42
N PHE A 93 4.84 -0.92 12.48
CA PHE A 93 3.61 -0.93 11.69
C PHE A 93 3.77 -1.69 10.37
N ASP A 94 2.84 -2.62 10.09
CA ASP A 94 2.76 -3.40 8.85
C ASP A 94 1.94 -2.67 7.78
N LEU A 95 2.54 -1.68 7.14
CA LEU A 95 1.90 -0.93 6.05
C LEU A 95 1.49 -1.81 4.86
N PRO A 96 2.34 -2.74 4.35
CA PRO A 96 1.90 -3.62 3.27
C PRO A 96 0.78 -4.57 3.69
N GLY A 97 0.82 -5.14 4.90
CA GLY A 97 -0.25 -5.99 5.41
C GLY A 97 -1.58 -5.25 5.55
N TYR A 98 -1.54 -4.02 6.07
CA TYR A 98 -2.71 -3.13 6.13
C TYR A 98 -3.26 -2.83 4.73
N GLY A 99 -2.39 -2.48 3.77
CA GLY A 99 -2.78 -2.24 2.38
C GLY A 99 -3.44 -3.45 1.72
N LEU A 100 -2.88 -4.66 1.93
CA LEU A 100 -3.47 -5.90 1.44
C LEU A 100 -4.86 -6.16 2.02
N LYS A 101 -5.06 -5.85 3.32
CA LYS A 101 -6.40 -5.94 3.92
C LYS A 101 -7.37 -4.99 3.25
N LYS A 102 -7.03 -3.70 3.13
CA LYS A 102 -7.90 -2.70 2.50
C LYS A 102 -8.28 -3.07 1.07
N LEU A 103 -7.35 -3.62 0.28
CA LEU A 103 -7.63 -4.11 -1.07
C LEU A 103 -8.62 -5.28 -1.08
N ARG A 104 -8.43 -6.25 -0.17
CA ARG A 104 -9.37 -7.38 -0.04
C ARG A 104 -10.75 -6.92 0.41
N ASP A 105 -10.82 -5.99 1.36
CA ASP A 105 -12.08 -5.39 1.82
C ASP A 105 -12.79 -4.63 0.69
N ALA A 106 -12.03 -4.01 -0.23
CA ALA A 106 -12.57 -3.38 -1.42
C ALA A 106 -13.08 -4.38 -2.47
N GLY A 107 -12.87 -5.68 -2.28
CA GLY A 107 -13.41 -6.75 -3.12
C GLY A 107 -12.59 -7.06 -4.37
N VAL A 108 -11.30 -6.68 -4.42
CA VAL A 108 -10.44 -7.07 -5.56
C VAL A 108 -10.20 -8.58 -5.57
N GLY A 109 -10.13 -9.17 -6.78
CA GLY A 109 -9.98 -10.61 -6.95
C GLY A 109 -8.63 -11.13 -6.50
N GLN A 110 -7.57 -10.34 -6.68
CA GLN A 110 -6.21 -10.69 -6.27
C GLN A 110 -5.50 -9.46 -5.71
N ALA A 111 -4.81 -9.64 -4.58
CA ALA A 111 -3.98 -8.60 -3.97
C ALA A 111 -2.66 -9.20 -3.49
N GLU A 112 -1.55 -8.67 -3.98
CA GLU A 112 -0.21 -9.15 -3.67
C GLU A 112 0.73 -7.99 -3.30
N TRP A 113 1.81 -8.30 -2.61
CA TRP A 113 2.93 -7.39 -2.34
C TRP A 113 4.21 -7.96 -2.95
N THR A 114 5.00 -7.12 -3.62
CA THR A 114 6.29 -7.51 -4.21
C THR A 114 7.35 -7.92 -3.19
N ARG A 115 7.10 -7.72 -1.89
CA ARG A 115 7.97 -8.03 -0.76
C ARG A 115 9.32 -7.31 -0.76
N HIS A 116 9.43 -6.21 -1.49
CA HIS A 116 10.62 -5.36 -1.49
C HIS A 116 10.48 -4.26 -0.42
N CYS A 117 11.48 -4.18 0.48
CA CYS A 117 11.54 -3.14 1.50
C CYS A 117 12.41 -1.98 1.02
N THR A 118 11.82 -0.79 0.89
CA THR A 118 12.56 0.40 0.44
C THR A 118 13.60 0.87 1.44
N TYR A 119 13.40 0.62 2.74
CA TYR A 119 14.33 1.02 3.79
C TYR A 119 15.59 0.15 3.85
N SER A 120 15.43 -1.17 3.76
CA SER A 120 16.52 -2.14 3.95
C SER A 120 17.34 -2.42 2.69
N ASP A 121 16.96 -1.87 1.54
CA ASP A 121 17.65 -2.09 0.26
C ASP A 121 18.02 -0.75 -0.40
N PRO A 122 19.11 -0.11 0.06
CA PRO A 122 19.55 1.18 -0.46
C PRO A 122 20.10 1.13 -1.89
N GLU A 123 20.52 -0.04 -2.36
CA GLU A 123 21.07 -0.23 -3.71
C GLU A 123 19.97 -0.08 -4.79
N ARG A 124 18.73 -0.44 -4.45
CA ARG A 124 17.62 -0.45 -5.42
C ARG A 124 16.56 0.61 -5.16
N PHE A 125 16.44 1.09 -3.92
CA PHE A 125 15.30 1.92 -3.54
C PHE A 125 15.70 3.17 -2.74
N TYR A 126 15.12 4.30 -3.10
CA TYR A 126 15.07 5.46 -2.22
C TYR A 126 14.08 5.22 -1.08
N SER A 127 14.34 5.83 0.08
CA SER A 127 13.47 5.73 1.25
C SER A 127 13.48 7.04 2.04
N TYR A 128 12.33 7.69 2.12
CA TYR A 128 12.16 8.90 2.93
C TYR A 128 12.58 8.67 4.39
N ARG A 129 12.14 7.56 5.00
CA ARG A 129 12.48 7.22 6.39
C ARG A 129 13.99 7.04 6.57
N ARG A 130 14.67 6.40 5.63
CA ARG A 130 16.14 6.24 5.69
C ARG A 130 16.83 7.58 5.55
N SER A 131 16.44 8.42 4.61
CA SER A 131 16.99 9.77 4.44
C SER A 131 16.80 10.64 5.68
N THR A 132 15.62 10.55 6.34
CA THR A 132 15.37 11.23 7.61
C THR A 132 16.30 10.73 8.73
N HIS A 133 16.52 9.42 8.83
CA HIS A 133 17.44 8.85 9.82
C HIS A 133 18.90 9.24 9.54
N ASN A 134 19.27 9.37 8.26
CA ASN A 134 20.61 9.79 7.84
C ASN A 134 20.80 11.33 7.85
N LEU A 135 19.78 12.11 8.23
CA LEU A 135 19.79 13.58 8.23
C LEU A 135 20.11 14.16 6.84
N GLU A 136 19.68 13.50 5.78
CA GLU A 136 19.83 13.96 4.41
C GLU A 136 18.89 15.14 4.13
N VAL A 137 19.39 16.15 3.39
CA VAL A 137 18.64 17.38 3.09
C VAL A 137 17.50 17.11 2.09
N ASP A 138 17.68 16.13 1.19
CA ASP A 138 16.69 15.72 0.19
C ASP A 138 16.75 14.19 0.01
N TYR A 139 15.77 13.65 -0.70
CA TYR A 139 15.71 12.23 -0.99
C TYR A 139 15.20 11.98 -2.42
N GLY A 140 15.71 10.91 -3.03
CA GLY A 140 15.22 10.46 -4.33
C GLY A 140 13.82 9.85 -4.24
N ARG A 141 13.17 9.75 -5.40
CA ARG A 141 11.81 9.22 -5.53
C ARG A 141 11.81 8.01 -6.46
N LEU A 142 10.85 7.14 -6.26
CA LEU A 142 10.62 5.98 -7.09
C LEU A 142 9.44 6.23 -8.01
N ILE A 143 9.54 5.76 -9.24
CA ILE A 143 8.42 5.75 -10.18
C ILE A 143 7.91 4.32 -10.34
N SER A 144 6.60 4.15 -10.33
CA SER A 144 5.94 2.89 -10.68
C SER A 144 5.13 3.11 -11.95
N VAL A 145 5.27 2.21 -12.90
CA VAL A 145 4.60 2.29 -14.19
C VAL A 145 3.82 1.01 -14.42
N ILE A 146 2.61 1.15 -14.92
CA ILE A 146 1.79 0.06 -15.44
C ILE A 146 1.34 0.44 -16.86
N ARG A 147 1.26 -0.54 -17.73
CA ARG A 147 0.73 -0.37 -19.08
C ARG A 147 -0.11 -1.56 -19.49
N LEU A 148 -1.03 -1.33 -20.42
CA LEU A 148 -1.72 -2.36 -21.18
C LEU A 148 -0.79 -3.01 -22.20
#